data_150d799456b4fa1b1beb81362ce1d953
#
_entry.id   150d799456b4fa1b1beb81362ce1d953
#
_cell.length_a   1.000
_cell.length_b   1.000
_cell.length_c   1.000
_cell.angle_alpha   90.00
_cell.angle_beta   90.00
_cell.angle_gamma   90.00
#
_symmetry.space_group_name_H-M   'P 1'
#
loop_
_entity.id
_entity.type
_entity.pdbx_description
1 polymer ?
#
loop_
_entity_poly.entity_id
_entity_poly.type
_entity_poly.pdbx_seq_one_letter_code
_entity_poly.pdbx_strand_id
1 'polypeptide(L)'
;MSGFLDEHASGVRGAAARIHPHVRRTPALRTDLDPDLRLKAECFQVTGSFKPRGAFNAVLSLIERGPRPKGFIAVSSGNHAQAVALAARTVGLPALILIPEDANPAKVAATRALGAEVIQDGITFANREQRLREVMAERQLTLVHPFDDWDVIHGQGTSALELLEDEPELEVIAAPVGGGGMVSGTAIAAKRHSASVWVVGVEPEAADDAYRSWKAGSIQKLDRSPSTLADGVRTTAIGTRNFEVMFEQGLVDEIVTVSEAEIASAVALAWIRLHLALEPTGALPLAAYASGKLRAGRTGLILTGGNANLETVATLLTQP
;
A
#
# COMPACT_ATOMS: atom_id res chain seq x y z
N MET A 1 1.51 17.20 18.96
CA MET A 1 0.53 16.50 18.10
C MET A 1 -0.13 17.42 17.08
N SER A 2 -0.65 18.63 17.40
CA SER A 2 -1.36 19.46 16.40
C SER A 2 -0.49 19.87 15.22
N GLY A 3 0.73 20.35 15.42
CA GLY A 3 1.62 20.82 14.35
C GLY A 3 2.02 19.72 13.37
N PHE A 4 2.39 18.53 13.86
CA PHE A 4 2.72 17.37 13.02
C PHE A 4 1.53 16.95 12.15
N LEU A 5 0.36 16.76 12.76
CA LEU A 5 -0.83 16.34 12.03
C LEU A 5 -1.27 17.38 10.99
N ASP A 6 -1.21 18.69 11.30
CA ASP A 6 -1.58 19.75 10.39
C ASP A 6 -0.65 19.83 9.18
N GLU A 7 0.67 19.69 9.39
CA GLU A 7 1.69 19.64 8.34
C GLU A 7 1.42 18.48 7.38
N HIS A 8 1.35 17.25 7.90
CA HIS A 8 1.19 16.06 7.07
C HIS A 8 -0.19 15.94 6.43
N ALA A 9 -1.24 16.41 7.07
CA ALA A 9 -2.56 16.52 6.46
C ALA A 9 -2.60 17.55 5.31
N SER A 10 -1.83 18.64 5.42
CA SER A 10 -1.61 19.56 4.30
C SER A 10 -0.87 18.87 3.16
N GLY A 11 0.12 18.02 3.48
CA GLY A 11 0.81 17.18 2.51
C GLY A 11 -0.14 16.23 1.75
N VAL A 12 -1.08 15.58 2.45
CA VAL A 12 -2.09 14.71 1.82
C VAL A 12 -3.00 15.51 0.87
N ARG A 13 -3.46 16.70 1.29
CA ARG A 13 -4.28 17.58 0.40
C ARG A 13 -3.49 18.06 -0.81
N GLY A 14 -2.23 18.44 -0.62
CA GLY A 14 -1.33 18.82 -1.71
C GLY A 14 -1.09 17.66 -2.68
N ALA A 15 -0.91 16.46 -2.16
CA ALA A 15 -0.82 15.25 -2.96
C ALA A 15 -2.09 15.00 -3.77
N ALA A 16 -3.28 15.11 -3.16
CA ALA A 16 -4.55 14.93 -3.86
C ALA A 16 -4.68 15.87 -5.07
N ALA A 17 -4.37 17.15 -4.90
CA ALA A 17 -4.38 18.13 -5.99
C ALA A 17 -3.37 17.77 -7.10
N ARG A 18 -2.14 17.36 -6.70
CA ARG A 18 -1.05 17.05 -7.63
C ARG A 18 -1.35 15.81 -8.48
N ILE A 19 -1.88 14.75 -7.86
CA ILE A 19 -2.08 13.47 -8.56
C ILE A 19 -3.43 13.35 -9.28
N HIS A 20 -4.38 14.25 -9.01
CA HIS A 20 -5.73 14.19 -9.58
C HIS A 20 -5.80 13.92 -11.09
N PRO A 21 -4.94 14.50 -11.95
CA PRO A 21 -4.97 14.22 -13.40
C PRO A 21 -4.44 12.82 -13.78
N HIS A 22 -3.81 12.10 -12.86
CA HIS A 22 -3.04 10.89 -13.15
C HIS A 22 -3.60 9.62 -12.50
N VAL A 23 -4.48 9.78 -11.52
CA VAL A 23 -5.09 8.68 -10.78
C VAL A 23 -6.61 8.75 -10.86
N ARG A 24 -7.27 7.63 -10.58
CA ARG A 24 -8.73 7.60 -10.51
C ARG A 24 -9.19 7.92 -9.09
N ARG A 25 -10.27 8.70 -8.96
CA ARG A 25 -11.07 8.69 -7.74
C ARG A 25 -11.80 7.35 -7.71
N THR A 26 -11.32 6.43 -6.87
CA THR A 26 -11.92 5.10 -6.78
C THR A 26 -13.21 5.14 -5.95
N PRO A 27 -14.21 4.28 -6.25
CA PRO A 27 -15.48 4.32 -5.54
C PRO A 27 -15.37 3.85 -4.08
N ALA A 28 -16.20 4.43 -3.22
CA ALA A 28 -16.58 3.88 -1.93
C ALA A 28 -17.87 3.05 -2.12
N LEU A 29 -17.71 1.73 -2.24
CA LEU A 29 -18.80 0.83 -2.55
C LEU A 29 -19.59 0.49 -1.28
N ARG A 30 -20.91 0.48 -1.40
CA ARG A 30 -21.83 -0.14 -0.44
C ARG A 30 -21.99 -1.61 -0.77
N THR A 31 -22.33 -2.41 0.22
CA THR A 31 -22.49 -3.85 0.09
C THR A 31 -23.73 -4.32 0.83
N ASP A 32 -24.26 -5.46 0.43
CA ASP A 32 -25.37 -6.15 1.11
C ASP A 32 -24.89 -7.03 2.29
N LEU A 33 -23.57 -7.12 2.51
CA LEU A 33 -23.02 -7.83 3.68
C LEU A 33 -23.37 -7.10 4.98
N ASP A 34 -23.30 -5.78 4.97
CA ASP A 34 -23.58 -4.92 6.11
C ASP A 34 -23.89 -3.49 5.62
N PRO A 35 -25.01 -2.86 6.04
CA PRO A 35 -25.36 -1.50 5.65
C PRO A 35 -24.36 -0.44 6.14
N ASP A 36 -23.60 -0.72 7.20
CA ASP A 36 -22.58 0.16 7.76
C ASP A 36 -21.17 -0.09 7.20
N LEU A 37 -21.01 -1.03 6.27
CA LEU A 37 -19.73 -1.33 5.62
C LEU A 37 -19.55 -0.51 4.34
N ARG A 38 -18.36 0.07 4.17
CA ARG A 38 -17.91 0.77 2.96
C ARG A 38 -16.59 0.18 2.47
N LEU A 39 -16.48 -0.02 1.16
CA LEU A 39 -15.32 -0.63 0.52
C LEU A 39 -14.65 0.38 -0.41
N LYS A 40 -13.51 0.94 -0.01
CA LYS A 40 -12.69 1.79 -0.89
C LYS A 40 -11.93 0.91 -1.87
N ALA A 41 -12.44 0.81 -3.10
CA ALA A 41 -12.01 -0.18 -4.07
C ALA A 41 -10.78 0.27 -4.89
N GLU A 42 -9.59 0.25 -4.28
CA GLU A 42 -8.32 0.59 -4.96
C GLU A 42 -7.91 -0.46 -6.02
N CYS A 43 -8.57 -1.59 -6.11
CA CYS A 43 -8.43 -2.52 -7.24
C CYS A 43 -8.88 -1.90 -8.59
N PHE A 44 -9.70 -0.84 -8.57
CA PHE A 44 -10.08 -0.08 -9.76
C PHE A 44 -9.12 1.06 -10.12
N GLN A 45 -8.08 1.28 -9.32
CA GLN A 45 -7.08 2.31 -9.60
C GLN A 45 -6.30 1.99 -10.88
N VAL A 46 -5.66 2.99 -11.50
CA VAL A 46 -4.70 2.76 -12.58
C VAL A 46 -3.63 1.76 -12.12
N THR A 47 -3.21 0.85 -12.96
CA THR A 47 -2.37 -0.32 -12.63
C THR A 47 -2.99 -1.34 -11.66
N GLY A 48 -4.28 -1.25 -11.33
CA GLY A 48 -4.98 -2.24 -10.51
C GLY A 48 -4.64 -2.22 -9.02
N SER A 49 -4.03 -1.16 -8.49
CA SER A 49 -3.70 -1.02 -7.07
C SER A 49 -3.50 0.42 -6.65
N PHE A 50 -3.53 0.70 -5.35
CA PHE A 50 -3.33 2.02 -4.75
C PHE A 50 -1.96 2.68 -5.03
N LYS A 51 -0.94 1.90 -5.38
CA LYS A 51 0.45 2.33 -5.49
C LYS A 51 0.69 3.55 -6.39
N PRO A 52 -0.03 3.77 -7.50
CA PRO A 52 0.10 4.99 -8.28
C PRO A 52 -0.10 6.28 -7.49
N ARG A 53 -0.94 6.31 -6.45
CA ARG A 53 -1.16 7.50 -5.63
C ARG A 53 0.15 8.03 -5.03
N GLY A 54 0.91 7.17 -4.36
CA GLY A 54 2.21 7.52 -3.79
C GLY A 54 3.29 7.70 -4.83
N ALA A 55 3.33 6.84 -5.86
CA ALA A 55 4.37 6.93 -6.90
C ALA A 55 4.26 8.21 -7.73
N PHE A 56 3.05 8.60 -8.16
CA PHE A 56 2.84 9.88 -8.85
C PHE A 56 3.16 11.06 -7.96
N ASN A 57 2.72 11.04 -6.69
CA ASN A 57 3.02 12.14 -5.78
C ASN A 57 4.51 12.32 -5.58
N ALA A 58 5.26 11.25 -5.34
CA ALA A 58 6.72 11.31 -5.18
C ALA A 58 7.42 11.80 -6.46
N VAL A 59 7.08 11.23 -7.62
CA VAL A 59 7.69 11.61 -8.90
C VAL A 59 7.42 13.07 -9.25
N LEU A 60 6.18 13.53 -9.15
CA LEU A 60 5.79 14.90 -9.49
C LEU A 60 6.37 15.91 -8.49
N SER A 61 6.34 15.60 -7.19
CA SER A 61 6.92 16.44 -6.14
C SER A 61 8.42 16.62 -6.29
N LEU A 62 9.15 15.56 -6.67
CA LEU A 62 10.59 15.62 -6.95
C LEU A 62 10.89 16.56 -8.14
N ILE A 63 10.06 16.55 -9.17
CA ILE A 63 10.21 17.44 -10.33
C ILE A 63 9.89 18.90 -9.96
N GLU A 64 8.89 19.14 -9.14
CA GLU A 64 8.48 20.48 -8.72
C GLU A 64 9.51 21.15 -7.80
N ARG A 65 10.17 20.39 -6.92
CA ARG A 65 11.04 20.94 -5.86
C ARG A 65 12.49 21.16 -6.24
N GLY A 66 12.96 20.59 -7.32
CA GLY A 66 14.42 20.62 -7.59
C GLY A 66 14.84 20.46 -9.02
N PRO A 67 16.14 20.26 -9.26
CA PRO A 67 16.63 19.94 -10.59
C PRO A 67 15.97 18.65 -11.08
N ARG A 68 15.60 18.65 -12.36
CA ARG A 68 14.93 17.48 -12.98
C ARG A 68 15.77 16.22 -12.82
N PRO A 69 15.22 15.13 -12.22
CA PRO A 69 15.93 13.86 -12.09
C PRO A 69 16.37 13.31 -13.46
N LYS A 70 17.48 12.56 -13.49
CA LYS A 70 17.87 11.82 -14.70
C LYS A 70 16.94 10.64 -15.01
N GLY A 71 16.26 10.14 -14.00
CA GLY A 71 15.31 9.04 -14.05
C GLY A 71 15.05 8.53 -12.64
N PHE A 72 14.20 7.51 -12.55
CA PHE A 72 13.78 6.95 -11.29
C PHE A 72 14.19 5.49 -11.16
N ILE A 73 14.40 5.05 -9.93
CA ILE A 73 14.71 3.65 -9.61
C ILE A 73 13.83 3.16 -8.46
N ALA A 74 13.46 1.89 -8.51
CA ALA A 74 12.78 1.21 -7.40
C ALA A 74 13.19 -0.27 -7.31
N VAL A 75 12.98 -0.86 -6.15
CA VAL A 75 13.08 -2.31 -5.94
C VAL A 75 11.69 -2.83 -5.65
N SER A 76 11.11 -3.58 -6.57
CA SER A 76 9.81 -4.22 -6.36
C SER A 76 9.48 -5.19 -7.49
N SER A 77 8.91 -6.33 -7.17
CA SER A 77 8.38 -7.29 -8.16
C SER A 77 6.88 -7.15 -8.43
N GLY A 78 6.20 -6.16 -7.83
CA GLY A 78 4.74 -6.08 -7.85
C GLY A 78 4.18 -4.69 -8.16
N ASN A 79 3.16 -4.30 -7.43
CA ASN A 79 2.36 -3.10 -7.65
C ASN A 79 3.19 -1.79 -7.67
N HIS A 80 4.22 -1.69 -6.82
CA HIS A 80 5.08 -0.50 -6.77
C HIS A 80 5.95 -0.35 -8.02
N ALA A 81 6.47 -1.45 -8.55
CA ALA A 81 7.23 -1.45 -9.81
C ALA A 81 6.41 -0.85 -10.97
N GLN A 82 5.19 -1.32 -11.13
CA GLN A 82 4.28 -0.83 -12.16
C GLN A 82 3.89 0.64 -11.96
N ALA A 83 3.66 1.05 -10.71
CA ALA A 83 3.31 2.43 -10.38
C ALA A 83 4.45 3.41 -10.70
N VAL A 84 5.69 3.07 -10.34
CA VAL A 84 6.87 3.90 -10.65
C VAL A 84 7.14 3.95 -12.15
N ALA A 85 7.03 2.82 -12.85
CA ALA A 85 7.16 2.76 -14.31
C ALA A 85 6.14 3.68 -15.00
N LEU A 86 4.87 3.62 -14.59
CA LEU A 86 3.81 4.46 -15.14
C LEU A 86 4.07 5.95 -14.85
N ALA A 87 4.40 6.30 -13.61
CA ALA A 87 4.64 7.68 -13.22
C ALA A 87 5.83 8.29 -13.98
N ALA A 88 6.95 7.55 -14.07
CA ALA A 88 8.13 7.98 -14.82
C ALA A 88 7.82 8.18 -16.31
N ARG A 89 7.13 7.23 -16.94
CA ARG A 89 6.68 7.33 -18.34
C ARG A 89 5.82 8.57 -18.57
N THR A 90 4.91 8.85 -17.66
CA THR A 90 3.99 10.01 -17.78
C THR A 90 4.75 11.34 -17.81
N VAL A 91 5.85 11.46 -17.08
CA VAL A 91 6.69 12.67 -17.06
C VAL A 91 7.83 12.65 -18.08
N GLY A 92 7.90 11.63 -18.93
CA GLY A 92 8.92 11.48 -19.99
C GLY A 92 10.32 11.22 -19.44
N LEU A 93 10.46 10.50 -18.32
CA LEU A 93 11.73 10.12 -17.73
C LEU A 93 11.86 8.58 -17.67
N PRO A 94 13.11 8.05 -17.74
CA PRO A 94 13.32 6.61 -17.62
C PRO A 94 13.04 6.12 -16.21
N ALA A 95 12.53 4.88 -16.12
CA ALA A 95 12.43 4.10 -14.89
C ALA A 95 13.28 2.85 -15.01
N LEU A 96 14.04 2.53 -13.96
CA LEU A 96 14.77 1.29 -13.80
C LEU A 96 14.25 0.56 -12.56
N ILE A 97 13.84 -0.69 -12.73
CA ILE A 97 13.29 -1.48 -11.66
C ILE A 97 14.16 -2.70 -11.40
N LEU A 98 14.65 -2.84 -10.18
CA LEU A 98 15.35 -4.04 -9.72
C LEU A 98 14.29 -5.04 -9.23
N ILE A 99 14.28 -6.23 -9.82
CA ILE A 99 13.32 -7.29 -9.50
C ILE A 99 14.09 -8.56 -9.18
N PRO A 100 13.82 -9.24 -8.06
CA PRO A 100 14.44 -10.53 -7.78
C PRO A 100 14.22 -11.56 -8.90
N GLU A 101 15.22 -12.45 -9.12
CA GLU A 101 15.20 -13.46 -10.19
C GLU A 101 14.01 -14.43 -10.07
N ASP A 102 13.58 -14.71 -8.85
CA ASP A 102 12.45 -15.60 -8.54
C ASP A 102 11.06 -14.95 -8.68
N ALA A 103 11.01 -13.71 -9.17
CA ALA A 103 9.75 -12.99 -9.31
C ALA A 103 8.86 -13.59 -10.42
N ASN A 104 7.54 -13.50 -10.23
CA ASN A 104 6.55 -13.97 -11.19
C ASN A 104 6.75 -13.31 -12.58
N PRO A 105 6.96 -14.08 -13.66
CA PRO A 105 7.21 -13.56 -15.00
C PRO A 105 6.11 -12.63 -15.52
N ALA A 106 4.85 -12.85 -15.16
CA ALA A 106 3.74 -12.00 -15.58
C ALA A 106 3.84 -10.58 -14.97
N LYS A 107 4.25 -10.46 -13.69
CA LYS A 107 4.49 -9.17 -13.03
C LYS A 107 5.67 -8.42 -13.66
N VAL A 108 6.73 -9.16 -14.03
CA VAL A 108 7.90 -8.60 -14.75
C VAL A 108 7.48 -8.07 -16.12
N ALA A 109 6.74 -8.87 -16.89
CA ALA A 109 6.24 -8.47 -18.20
C ALA A 109 5.34 -7.22 -18.12
N ALA A 110 4.44 -7.15 -17.13
CA ALA A 110 3.59 -5.99 -16.90
C ALA A 110 4.41 -4.71 -16.60
N THR A 111 5.50 -4.83 -15.84
CA THR A 111 6.40 -3.71 -15.54
C THR A 111 7.12 -3.23 -16.81
N ARG A 112 7.66 -4.16 -17.63
CA ARG A 112 8.28 -3.83 -18.91
C ARG A 112 7.32 -3.20 -19.91
N ALA A 113 6.07 -3.66 -19.95
CA ALA A 113 5.01 -3.11 -20.83
C ALA A 113 4.69 -1.64 -20.49
N LEU A 114 4.97 -1.20 -19.26
CA LEU A 114 4.86 0.19 -18.84
C LEU A 114 6.08 1.05 -19.20
N GLY A 115 7.08 0.47 -19.87
CA GLY A 115 8.25 1.19 -20.40
C GLY A 115 9.44 1.23 -19.47
N ALA A 116 9.45 0.48 -18.36
CA ALA A 116 10.60 0.42 -17.46
C ALA A 116 11.69 -0.53 -17.98
N GLU A 117 12.94 -0.13 -17.80
CA GLU A 117 14.08 -1.05 -17.79
C GLU A 117 13.98 -1.94 -16.55
N VAL A 118 14.21 -3.25 -16.72
CA VAL A 118 14.16 -4.21 -15.61
C VAL A 118 15.47 -4.98 -15.55
N ILE A 119 16.12 -4.92 -14.40
CA ILE A 119 17.29 -5.74 -14.08
C ILE A 119 16.85 -6.83 -13.09
N GLN A 120 17.07 -8.10 -13.48
CA GLN A 120 16.83 -9.27 -12.63
C GLN A 120 18.12 -10.03 -12.31
N ASP A 121 19.09 -10.03 -13.26
CA ASP A 121 20.31 -10.79 -13.17
C ASP A 121 21.10 -10.44 -11.90
N GLY A 122 21.39 -11.45 -11.09
CA GLY A 122 22.07 -11.33 -9.81
C GLY A 122 21.27 -10.61 -8.70
N ILE A 123 19.96 -10.36 -8.88
CA ILE A 123 19.12 -9.73 -7.85
C ILE A 123 18.41 -10.81 -7.02
N THR A 124 18.71 -10.83 -5.74
CA THR A 124 18.03 -11.71 -4.76
C THR A 124 17.34 -10.87 -3.70
N PHE A 125 16.43 -11.48 -2.93
CA PHE A 125 15.83 -10.80 -1.79
C PHE A 125 16.88 -10.30 -0.78
N ALA A 126 17.96 -11.04 -0.59
CA ALA A 126 19.01 -10.72 0.37
C ALA A 126 19.89 -9.54 -0.05
N ASN A 127 20.24 -9.43 -1.35
CA ASN A 127 21.17 -8.41 -1.84
C ASN A 127 20.50 -7.18 -2.47
N ARG A 128 19.19 -7.17 -2.64
CA ARG A 128 18.44 -6.15 -3.38
C ARG A 128 18.73 -4.71 -2.94
N GLU A 129 18.88 -4.48 -1.63
CA GLU A 129 19.16 -3.15 -1.08
C GLU A 129 20.59 -2.68 -1.38
N GLN A 130 21.55 -3.61 -1.36
CA GLN A 130 22.91 -3.32 -1.76
C GLN A 130 22.97 -3.00 -3.25
N ARG A 131 22.37 -3.84 -4.08
CA ARG A 131 22.32 -3.63 -5.55
C ARG A 131 21.62 -2.34 -5.92
N LEU A 132 20.55 -1.97 -5.18
CA LEU A 132 19.89 -0.68 -5.35
C LEU A 132 20.89 0.48 -5.17
N ARG A 133 21.64 0.50 -4.07
CA ARG A 133 22.62 1.56 -3.80
C ARG A 133 23.69 1.65 -4.87
N GLU A 134 24.22 0.51 -5.32
CA GLU A 134 25.23 0.43 -6.37
C GLU A 134 24.73 1.03 -7.69
N VAL A 135 23.56 0.57 -8.16
CA VAL A 135 22.97 1.03 -9.42
C VAL A 135 22.53 2.49 -9.34
N MET A 136 22.01 2.94 -8.19
CA MET A 136 21.68 4.35 -7.97
C MET A 136 22.92 5.25 -8.14
N ALA A 137 24.04 4.87 -7.54
CA ALA A 137 25.26 5.64 -7.62
C ALA A 137 25.83 5.65 -9.06
N GLU A 138 25.83 4.51 -9.74
CA GLU A 138 26.33 4.35 -11.11
C GLU A 138 25.49 5.15 -12.12
N ARG A 139 24.16 5.00 -12.06
CA ARG A 139 23.22 5.58 -13.03
C ARG A 139 22.73 6.97 -12.64
N GLN A 140 23.03 7.43 -11.41
CA GLN A 140 22.55 8.72 -10.85
C GLN A 140 21.02 8.85 -10.90
N LEU A 141 20.31 7.76 -10.59
CA LEU A 141 18.86 7.70 -10.55
C LEU A 141 18.32 8.09 -9.16
N THR A 142 17.10 8.60 -9.15
CA THR A 142 16.42 8.99 -7.92
C THR A 142 15.50 7.87 -7.44
N LEU A 143 15.66 7.46 -6.20
CA LEU A 143 14.83 6.43 -5.58
C LEU A 143 13.39 6.92 -5.39
N VAL A 144 12.43 6.11 -5.79
CA VAL A 144 11.03 6.19 -5.34
C VAL A 144 10.81 5.04 -4.36
N HIS A 145 10.86 5.35 -3.06
CA HIS A 145 10.75 4.34 -2.00
C HIS A 145 9.33 3.77 -1.94
N PRO A 146 9.12 2.45 -1.71
CA PRO A 146 7.79 1.83 -1.76
C PRO A 146 6.84 2.24 -0.63
N PHE A 147 7.34 2.81 0.48
CA PHE A 147 6.55 3.18 1.65
C PHE A 147 7.19 4.19 2.62
N ASP A 148 8.53 4.21 2.80
CA ASP A 148 9.19 5.06 3.82
C ASP A 148 9.68 6.39 3.21
N ASP A 149 8.73 7.15 2.70
CA ASP A 149 8.94 8.45 2.07
C ASP A 149 7.69 9.32 2.29
N TRP A 150 7.86 10.59 2.70
CA TRP A 150 6.74 11.46 3.00
C TRP A 150 5.84 11.72 1.79
N ASP A 151 6.41 11.90 0.59
CA ASP A 151 5.61 12.08 -0.60
C ASP A 151 4.80 10.83 -0.95
N VAL A 152 5.38 9.64 -0.72
CA VAL A 152 4.67 8.37 -0.90
C VAL A 152 3.56 8.24 0.14
N ILE A 153 3.83 8.49 1.41
CA ILE A 153 2.83 8.42 2.50
C ILE A 153 1.67 9.38 2.22
N HIS A 154 1.96 10.64 1.87
CA HIS A 154 0.94 11.63 1.54
C HIS A 154 0.08 11.22 0.34
N GLY A 155 0.72 10.70 -0.72
CA GLY A 155 0.01 10.17 -1.89
C GLY A 155 -0.94 9.03 -1.53
N GLN A 156 -0.50 8.08 -0.70
CA GLN A 156 -1.34 6.96 -0.25
C GLN A 156 -2.52 7.43 0.61
N GLY A 157 -2.32 8.46 1.44
CA GLY A 157 -3.36 9.06 2.27
C GLY A 157 -4.55 9.63 1.48
N THR A 158 -4.35 9.94 0.20
CA THR A 158 -5.44 10.43 -0.66
C THR A 158 -6.59 9.43 -0.84
N SER A 159 -6.32 8.12 -0.69
CA SER A 159 -7.37 7.09 -0.72
C SER A 159 -8.35 7.25 0.45
N ALA A 160 -7.83 7.43 1.66
CA ALA A 160 -8.65 7.66 2.85
C ALA A 160 -9.30 9.06 2.83
N LEU A 161 -8.62 10.08 2.30
CA LEU A 161 -9.20 11.41 2.12
C LEU A 161 -10.46 11.32 1.25
N GLU A 162 -10.40 10.70 0.07
CA GLU A 162 -11.54 10.49 -0.80
C GLU A 162 -12.67 9.68 -0.13
N LEU A 163 -12.30 8.63 0.62
CA LEU A 163 -13.27 7.80 1.35
C LEU A 163 -14.04 8.62 2.39
N LEU A 164 -13.36 9.48 3.14
CA LEU A 164 -13.97 10.32 4.17
C LEU A 164 -14.76 11.51 3.60
N GLU A 165 -14.41 11.98 2.41
CA GLU A 165 -15.24 12.95 1.67
C GLU A 165 -16.57 12.34 1.20
N ASP A 166 -16.54 11.07 0.76
CA ASP A 166 -17.72 10.35 0.29
C ASP A 166 -18.59 9.82 1.46
N GLU A 167 -17.98 9.42 2.57
CA GLU A 167 -18.61 8.80 3.74
C GLU A 167 -18.05 9.43 5.04
N PRO A 168 -18.47 10.67 5.36
CA PRO A 168 -17.89 11.46 6.47
C PRO A 168 -18.22 10.94 7.86
N GLU A 169 -19.19 10.03 7.97
CA GLU A 169 -19.66 9.46 9.25
C GLU A 169 -18.96 8.13 9.60
N LEU A 170 -17.87 7.79 8.92
CA LEU A 170 -17.09 6.59 9.26
C LEU A 170 -16.47 6.73 10.65
N GLU A 171 -16.60 5.66 11.43
CA GLU A 171 -16.09 5.54 12.79
C GLU A 171 -14.82 4.67 12.86
N VAL A 172 -14.67 3.75 11.89
CA VAL A 172 -13.54 2.82 11.81
C VAL A 172 -13.00 2.82 10.38
N ILE A 173 -11.69 2.88 10.20
CA ILE A 173 -11.06 2.65 8.90
C ILE A 173 -9.95 1.61 9.07
N ALA A 174 -10.00 0.55 8.25
CA ALA A 174 -8.98 -0.49 8.24
C ALA A 174 -8.20 -0.49 6.93
N ALA A 175 -6.87 -0.66 7.03
CA ALA A 175 -5.96 -0.71 5.90
C ALA A 175 -4.87 -1.78 6.10
N PRO A 176 -4.34 -2.40 5.02
CA PRO A 176 -3.24 -3.33 5.12
C PRO A 176 -1.96 -2.66 5.61
N VAL A 177 -1.15 -3.40 6.37
CA VAL A 177 0.20 -3.00 6.75
C VAL A 177 1.21 -3.95 6.14
N GLY A 178 2.12 -3.40 5.34
CA GLY A 178 3.43 -3.95 5.04
C GLY A 178 4.46 -2.99 5.63
N GLY A 179 5.19 -2.23 4.80
CA GLY A 179 6.09 -1.19 5.32
C GLY A 179 5.40 0.01 5.99
N GLY A 180 4.06 0.07 6.02
CA GLY A 180 3.27 1.05 6.77
C GLY A 180 2.76 2.25 5.97
N GLY A 181 3.20 2.47 4.72
CA GLY A 181 2.90 3.71 3.98
C GLY A 181 1.39 3.95 3.72
N MET A 182 0.61 2.89 3.46
CA MET A 182 -0.84 3.02 3.27
C MET A 182 -1.55 3.39 4.59
N VAL A 183 -1.30 2.63 5.66
CA VAL A 183 -1.96 2.87 6.93
C VAL A 183 -1.55 4.20 7.55
N SER A 184 -0.29 4.62 7.40
CA SER A 184 0.19 5.93 7.88
C SER A 184 -0.52 7.09 7.16
N GLY A 185 -0.59 7.04 5.82
CA GLY A 185 -1.34 8.03 5.04
C GLY A 185 -2.83 8.04 5.39
N THR A 186 -3.42 6.85 5.59
CA THR A 186 -4.80 6.69 6.05
C THR A 186 -5.02 7.35 7.41
N ALA A 187 -4.12 7.11 8.38
CA ALA A 187 -4.21 7.64 9.72
C ALA A 187 -4.11 9.17 9.75
N ILE A 188 -3.19 9.75 8.96
CA ILE A 188 -3.09 11.21 8.81
C ILE A 188 -4.41 11.81 8.30
N ALA A 189 -4.98 11.23 7.24
CA ALA A 189 -6.24 11.71 6.68
C ALA A 189 -7.40 11.55 7.67
N ALA A 190 -7.50 10.37 8.31
CA ALA A 190 -8.57 10.05 9.26
C ALA A 190 -8.54 10.93 10.50
N LYS A 191 -7.40 11.06 11.15
CA LYS A 191 -7.26 11.87 12.38
C LYS A 191 -7.41 13.36 12.12
N ARG A 192 -7.09 13.83 10.91
CA ARG A 192 -7.37 15.21 10.50
C ARG A 192 -8.86 15.45 10.23
N HIS A 193 -9.58 14.46 9.71
CA HIS A 193 -11.03 14.51 9.54
C HIS A 193 -11.73 14.53 10.90
N SER A 194 -11.45 13.55 11.75
CA SER A 194 -11.90 13.49 13.14
C SER A 194 -10.95 12.68 14.00
N ALA A 195 -10.58 13.20 15.16
CA ALA A 195 -9.74 12.48 16.13
C ALA A 195 -10.41 11.19 16.63
N SER A 196 -11.73 11.07 16.55
CA SER A 196 -12.51 9.91 17.00
C SER A 196 -12.51 8.75 16.02
N VAL A 197 -12.13 8.96 14.74
CA VAL A 197 -12.05 7.86 13.77
C VAL A 197 -10.98 6.86 14.22
N TRP A 198 -11.38 5.61 14.39
CA TRP A 198 -10.51 4.53 14.83
C TRP A 198 -9.78 3.92 13.62
N VAL A 199 -8.46 4.00 13.60
CA VAL A 199 -7.64 3.51 12.50
C VAL A 199 -6.99 2.18 12.87
N VAL A 200 -7.25 1.15 12.06
CA VAL A 200 -6.74 -0.21 12.27
C VAL A 200 -5.80 -0.61 11.14
N GLY A 201 -4.59 -1.02 11.50
CA GLY A 201 -3.70 -1.71 10.59
C GLY A 201 -3.95 -3.21 10.59
N VAL A 202 -3.92 -3.86 9.43
CA VAL A 202 -4.15 -5.31 9.31
C VAL A 202 -2.95 -5.99 8.66
N GLU A 203 -2.39 -6.99 9.34
CA GLU A 203 -1.27 -7.81 8.88
C GLU A 203 -1.61 -9.30 8.84
N PRO A 204 -0.93 -10.12 8.01
CA PRO A 204 -0.91 -11.56 8.20
C PRO A 204 -0.18 -11.95 9.50
N GLU A 205 -0.65 -13.00 10.19
CA GLU A 205 0.06 -13.57 11.34
C GLU A 205 1.50 -13.99 11.00
N ALA A 206 1.74 -14.40 9.75
CA ALA A 206 3.06 -14.78 9.26
C ALA A 206 3.99 -13.59 8.96
N ALA A 207 3.47 -12.36 8.96
CA ALA A 207 4.19 -11.13 8.64
C ALA A 207 3.77 -10.01 9.62
N ASP A 208 4.00 -10.23 10.91
CA ASP A 208 3.48 -9.46 12.03
C ASP A 208 4.48 -8.45 12.60
N ASP A 209 5.37 -7.92 11.78
CA ASP A 209 6.42 -6.99 12.23
C ASP A 209 5.87 -5.66 12.76
N ALA A 210 4.77 -5.13 12.21
CA ALA A 210 4.14 -3.93 12.75
C ALA A 210 3.42 -4.22 14.08
N TYR A 211 2.74 -5.36 14.21
CA TYR A 211 2.13 -5.78 15.48
C TYR A 211 3.18 -5.92 16.59
N ARG A 212 4.30 -6.59 16.29
CA ARG A 212 5.43 -6.70 17.23
C ARG A 212 6.02 -5.34 17.57
N SER A 213 6.18 -4.48 16.57
CA SER A 213 6.70 -3.11 16.76
C SER A 213 5.79 -2.29 17.67
N TRP A 214 4.47 -2.39 17.46
CA TRP A 214 3.46 -1.75 18.29
C TRP A 214 3.54 -2.21 19.75
N LYS A 215 3.61 -3.53 19.97
CA LYS A 215 3.72 -4.08 21.34
C LYS A 215 5.04 -3.75 22.02
N ALA A 216 6.13 -3.68 21.26
CA ALA A 216 7.47 -3.40 21.80
C ALA A 216 7.77 -1.89 21.98
N GLY A 217 7.00 -0.99 21.34
CA GLY A 217 7.30 0.44 21.31
C GLY A 217 8.58 0.78 20.54
N SER A 218 9.06 -0.13 19.68
CA SER A 218 10.25 0.05 18.84
C SER A 218 10.17 -0.83 17.62
N ILE A 219 10.81 -0.42 16.52
CA ILE A 219 10.77 -1.18 15.26
C ILE A 219 11.35 -2.58 15.48
N GLN A 220 10.52 -3.59 15.27
CA GLN A 220 10.90 -4.99 15.26
C GLN A 220 11.12 -5.45 13.82
N LYS A 221 12.09 -6.34 13.63
CA LYS A 221 12.44 -6.86 12.32
C LYS A 221 12.31 -8.38 12.31
N LEU A 222 11.69 -8.90 11.25
CA LEU A 222 11.67 -10.33 10.99
C LEU A 222 13.02 -10.80 10.47
N ASP A 223 13.49 -11.95 10.92
CA ASP A 223 14.80 -12.51 10.55
C ASP A 223 14.87 -12.94 9.08
N ARG A 224 13.72 -13.20 8.46
CA ARG A 224 13.58 -13.66 7.08
C ARG A 224 12.33 -13.10 6.43
N SER A 225 12.29 -13.12 5.09
CA SER A 225 11.07 -12.79 4.34
C SER A 225 9.91 -13.69 4.78
N PRO A 226 8.77 -13.12 5.17
CA PRO A 226 7.62 -13.92 5.60
C PRO A 226 7.04 -14.72 4.44
N SER A 227 6.46 -15.88 4.77
CA SER A 227 5.71 -16.73 3.85
C SER A 227 4.23 -16.53 4.11
N THR A 228 3.56 -15.77 3.23
CA THR A 228 2.12 -15.49 3.30
C THR A 228 1.53 -15.39 1.91
N LEU A 229 0.23 -15.67 1.78
CA LEU A 229 -0.57 -15.41 0.56
C LEU A 229 -0.54 -13.92 0.18
N ALA A 230 -0.48 -13.03 1.15
CA ALA A 230 -0.47 -11.59 0.97
C ALA A 230 0.92 -11.08 0.56
N ASP A 231 1.36 -11.37 -0.67
CA ASP A 231 2.69 -11.10 -1.19
C ASP A 231 3.10 -9.62 -1.19
N GLY A 232 2.12 -8.71 -1.26
CA GLY A 232 2.35 -7.26 -1.23
C GLY A 232 2.78 -6.69 0.13
N VAL A 233 2.66 -7.48 1.21
CA VAL A 233 3.08 -7.09 2.58
C VAL A 233 4.26 -7.93 3.11
N ARG A 234 4.99 -8.62 2.24
CA ARG A 234 6.19 -9.41 2.60
C ARG A 234 7.41 -8.52 2.90
N THR A 235 7.21 -7.51 3.73
CA THR A 235 8.28 -6.69 4.30
C THR A 235 8.85 -7.36 5.56
N THR A 236 10.06 -6.99 5.93
CA THR A 236 10.67 -7.52 7.16
C THR A 236 10.61 -6.52 8.31
N ALA A 237 10.28 -5.26 8.04
CA ALA A 237 10.09 -4.22 9.03
C ALA A 237 9.29 -3.07 8.41
N ILE A 238 8.57 -2.33 9.24
CA ILE A 238 7.96 -1.05 8.88
C ILE A 238 9.03 0.03 8.69
N GLY A 239 8.70 1.06 7.92
CA GLY A 239 9.57 2.23 7.73
C GLY A 239 9.65 3.10 8.97
N THR A 240 10.74 3.85 9.10
CA THR A 240 10.98 4.74 10.24
C THR A 240 9.94 5.86 10.32
N ARG A 241 9.61 6.50 9.19
CA ARG A 241 8.55 7.52 9.12
C ARG A 241 7.18 6.95 9.44
N ASN A 242 6.96 5.71 9.02
CA ASN A 242 5.70 5.01 9.30
C ASN A 242 5.59 4.65 10.78
N PHE A 243 6.68 4.24 11.43
CA PHE A 243 6.72 4.02 12.87
C PHE A 243 6.41 5.31 13.63
N GLU A 244 7.01 6.44 13.21
CA GLU A 244 6.71 7.76 13.78
C GLU A 244 5.21 8.07 13.69
N VAL A 245 4.60 7.99 12.49
CA VAL A 245 3.16 8.27 12.31
C VAL A 245 2.29 7.34 13.14
N MET A 246 2.57 6.04 13.03
CA MET A 246 1.70 5.01 13.60
C MET A 246 1.73 5.01 15.13
N PHE A 247 2.93 5.07 15.73
CA PHE A 247 3.14 4.74 17.13
C PHE A 247 3.69 5.91 17.95
N GLU A 248 4.67 6.68 17.46
CA GLU A 248 5.20 7.82 18.23
C GLU A 248 4.18 8.96 18.30
N GLN A 249 3.50 9.24 17.17
CA GLN A 249 2.40 10.21 17.12
C GLN A 249 1.06 9.59 17.53
N GLY A 250 0.96 8.25 17.62
CA GLY A 250 -0.24 7.54 18.05
C GLY A 250 -1.44 7.73 17.11
N LEU A 251 -1.21 7.83 15.79
CA LEU A 251 -2.29 8.06 14.84
C LEU A 251 -2.98 6.75 14.38
N VAL A 252 -2.35 5.58 14.58
CA VAL A 252 -2.94 4.26 14.39
C VAL A 252 -3.32 3.71 15.75
N ASP A 253 -4.59 3.39 15.92
CA ASP A 253 -5.14 3.01 17.23
C ASP A 253 -4.88 1.54 17.56
N GLU A 254 -4.84 0.68 16.52
CA GLU A 254 -4.71 -0.76 16.69
C GLU A 254 -4.02 -1.43 15.50
N ILE A 255 -3.29 -2.50 15.77
CA ILE A 255 -2.83 -3.45 14.76
C ILE A 255 -3.44 -4.82 15.08
N VAL A 256 -4.12 -5.40 14.10
CA VAL A 256 -4.67 -6.76 14.18
C VAL A 256 -4.01 -7.68 13.18
N THR A 257 -3.92 -8.96 13.52
CA THR A 257 -3.38 -9.99 12.62
C THR A 257 -4.47 -10.94 12.14
N VAL A 258 -4.32 -11.43 10.92
CA VAL A 258 -5.22 -12.40 10.31
C VAL A 258 -4.44 -13.64 9.84
N SER A 259 -5.06 -14.80 9.97
CA SER A 259 -4.49 -16.06 9.51
C SER A 259 -4.57 -16.23 8.00
N GLU A 260 -3.77 -17.11 7.42
CA GLU A 260 -3.83 -17.45 5.98
C GLU A 260 -5.21 -17.98 5.57
N ALA A 261 -5.91 -18.70 6.45
CA ALA A 261 -7.27 -19.19 6.20
C ALA A 261 -8.29 -18.06 6.15
N GLU A 262 -8.19 -17.06 7.04
CA GLU A 262 -9.04 -15.86 7.01
C GLU A 262 -8.79 -15.03 5.75
N ILE A 263 -7.51 -14.92 5.31
CA ILE A 263 -7.15 -14.24 4.05
C ILE A 263 -7.78 -14.97 2.86
N ALA A 264 -7.65 -16.29 2.79
CA ALA A 264 -8.21 -17.12 1.72
C ALA A 264 -9.74 -16.97 1.65
N SER A 265 -10.41 -17.03 2.80
CA SER A 265 -11.87 -16.84 2.91
C SER A 265 -12.29 -15.45 2.46
N ALA A 266 -11.53 -14.40 2.80
CA ALA A 266 -11.84 -13.03 2.39
C ALA A 266 -11.65 -12.82 0.87
N VAL A 267 -10.64 -13.45 0.26
CA VAL A 267 -10.48 -13.46 -1.20
C VAL A 267 -11.69 -14.12 -1.85
N ALA A 268 -12.11 -15.29 -1.37
CA ALA A 268 -13.29 -15.99 -1.89
C ALA A 268 -14.56 -15.13 -1.72
N LEU A 269 -14.76 -14.52 -0.56
CA LEU A 269 -15.88 -13.60 -0.30
C LEU A 269 -15.90 -12.43 -1.29
N ALA A 270 -14.74 -11.81 -1.53
CA ALA A 270 -14.60 -10.70 -2.48
C ALA A 270 -14.99 -11.10 -3.91
N TRP A 271 -14.45 -12.22 -4.39
CA TRP A 271 -14.68 -12.68 -5.76
C TRP A 271 -16.12 -13.21 -5.98
N ILE A 272 -16.64 -14.01 -5.03
CA ILE A 272 -17.93 -14.72 -5.22
C ILE A 272 -19.13 -13.82 -4.85
N ARG A 273 -19.04 -13.07 -3.75
CA ARG A 273 -20.17 -12.30 -3.23
C ARG A 273 -20.11 -10.82 -3.58
N LEU A 274 -18.93 -10.22 -3.53
CA LEU A 274 -18.77 -8.79 -3.81
C LEU A 274 -18.45 -8.50 -5.28
N HIS A 275 -18.12 -9.54 -6.06
CA HIS A 275 -17.71 -9.42 -7.47
C HIS A 275 -16.51 -8.50 -7.68
N LEU A 276 -15.61 -8.47 -6.68
CA LEU A 276 -14.38 -7.69 -6.70
C LEU A 276 -13.18 -8.60 -6.88
N ALA A 277 -12.42 -8.36 -7.94
CA ALA A 277 -11.15 -9.02 -8.15
C ALA A 277 -10.11 -8.45 -7.18
N LEU A 278 -9.89 -9.12 -6.05
CA LEU A 278 -8.89 -8.74 -5.07
C LEU A 278 -7.72 -9.73 -5.05
N GLU A 279 -6.52 -9.18 -4.92
CA GLU A 279 -5.34 -9.95 -4.50
C GLU A 279 -5.38 -10.19 -2.98
N PRO A 280 -4.70 -11.23 -2.45
CA PRO A 280 -4.73 -11.54 -1.01
C PRO A 280 -4.35 -10.35 -0.12
N THR A 281 -3.37 -9.54 -0.53
CA THR A 281 -2.99 -8.31 0.20
C THR A 281 -4.14 -7.30 0.26
N GLY A 282 -4.88 -7.14 -0.84
CA GLY A 282 -6.03 -6.25 -0.90
C GLY A 282 -7.21 -6.70 -0.05
N ALA A 283 -7.28 -7.99 0.27
CA ALA A 283 -8.35 -8.60 1.06
C ALA A 283 -8.09 -8.57 2.59
N LEU A 284 -6.90 -8.17 3.06
CA LEU A 284 -6.56 -8.16 4.50
C LEU A 284 -7.59 -7.44 5.38
N PRO A 285 -8.04 -6.21 5.06
CA PRO A 285 -9.05 -5.54 5.88
C PRO A 285 -10.40 -6.26 5.86
N LEU A 286 -10.76 -6.89 4.74
CA LEU A 286 -11.98 -7.69 4.64
C LEU A 286 -11.87 -8.97 5.48
N ALA A 287 -10.67 -9.58 5.55
CA ALA A 287 -10.41 -10.72 6.42
C ALA A 287 -10.61 -10.36 7.90
N ALA A 288 -10.05 -9.25 8.35
CA ALA A 288 -10.21 -8.78 9.72
C ALA A 288 -11.66 -8.45 10.06
N TYR A 289 -12.39 -7.83 9.11
CA TYR A 289 -13.80 -7.53 9.26
C TYR A 289 -14.65 -8.80 9.37
N ALA A 290 -14.51 -9.72 8.41
CA ALA A 290 -15.28 -10.96 8.35
C ALA A 290 -15.02 -11.90 9.54
N SER A 291 -13.82 -11.81 10.14
CA SER A 291 -13.45 -12.58 11.34
C SER A 291 -13.83 -11.89 12.66
N GLY A 292 -14.52 -10.74 12.61
CA GLY A 292 -14.94 -10.01 13.81
C GLY A 292 -13.79 -9.40 14.61
N LYS A 293 -12.64 -9.13 13.99
CA LYS A 293 -11.44 -8.56 14.64
C LYS A 293 -11.44 -7.03 14.67
N LEU A 294 -12.40 -6.38 13.99
CA LEU A 294 -12.57 -4.94 14.04
C LEU A 294 -13.64 -4.56 15.05
N ARG A 295 -13.47 -3.39 15.69
CA ARG A 295 -14.51 -2.87 16.58
C ARG A 295 -15.80 -2.55 15.79
N ALA A 296 -16.94 -2.61 16.47
CA ALA A 296 -18.23 -2.23 15.88
C ALA A 296 -18.26 -0.71 15.55
N GLY A 297 -18.99 -0.37 14.50
CA GLY A 297 -19.19 0.99 14.01
C GLY A 297 -19.25 1.06 12.49
N ARG A 298 -19.59 2.23 11.94
CA ARG A 298 -19.54 2.45 10.49
C ARG A 298 -18.10 2.30 10.00
N THR A 299 -17.86 1.26 9.22
CA THR A 299 -16.51 0.78 8.89
C THR A 299 -16.17 1.00 7.42
N GLY A 300 -15.04 1.63 7.15
CA GLY A 300 -14.42 1.74 5.83
C GLY A 300 -13.24 0.78 5.69
N LEU A 301 -13.23 -0.05 4.66
CA LEU A 301 -12.11 -0.95 4.35
C LEU A 301 -11.40 -0.47 3.09
N ILE A 302 -10.08 -0.25 3.16
CA ILE A 302 -9.27 0.09 1.99
C ILE A 302 -8.78 -1.19 1.33
N LEU A 303 -9.42 -1.57 0.22
CA LEU A 303 -9.12 -2.77 -0.56
C LEU A 303 -8.05 -2.45 -1.60
N THR A 304 -6.80 -2.67 -1.26
CA THR A 304 -5.63 -2.02 -1.84
C THR A 304 -5.24 -2.45 -3.24
N GLY A 305 -5.71 -3.58 -3.77
CA GLY A 305 -5.37 -4.00 -5.13
C GLY A 305 -6.01 -5.31 -5.58
N GLY A 306 -5.99 -5.51 -6.89
CA GLY A 306 -6.56 -6.67 -7.56
C GLY A 306 -5.58 -7.42 -8.50
N ASN A 307 -4.28 -7.13 -8.44
CA ASN A 307 -3.25 -7.75 -9.30
C ASN A 307 -2.89 -9.17 -8.84
N ALA A 308 -3.90 -10.02 -8.71
CA ALA A 308 -3.75 -11.39 -8.27
C ALA A 308 -3.19 -12.31 -9.37
N ASN A 309 -2.45 -13.33 -8.97
CA ASN A 309 -2.17 -14.46 -9.82
C ASN A 309 -3.44 -15.34 -9.92
N LEU A 310 -3.93 -15.55 -11.16
CA LEU A 310 -5.17 -16.30 -11.39
C LEU A 310 -5.11 -17.74 -10.88
N GLU A 311 -3.95 -18.40 -10.97
CA GLU A 311 -3.77 -19.77 -10.44
C GLU A 311 -3.93 -19.80 -8.91
N THR A 312 -3.33 -18.82 -8.23
CA THR A 312 -3.49 -18.64 -6.77
C THR A 312 -4.96 -18.43 -6.42
N VAL A 313 -5.63 -17.51 -7.12
CA VAL A 313 -7.05 -17.23 -6.86
C VAL A 313 -7.90 -18.47 -7.14
N ALA A 314 -7.71 -19.17 -8.25
CA ALA A 314 -8.45 -20.38 -8.58
C ALA A 314 -8.30 -21.45 -7.48
N THR A 315 -7.10 -21.62 -6.95
CA THR A 315 -6.85 -22.52 -5.82
C THR A 315 -7.63 -22.10 -4.57
N LEU A 316 -7.62 -20.79 -4.24
CA LEU A 316 -8.34 -20.28 -3.07
C LEU A 316 -9.87 -20.39 -3.20
N LEU A 317 -10.41 -20.23 -4.42
CA LEU A 317 -11.84 -20.35 -4.67
C LEU A 317 -12.36 -21.82 -4.66
N THR A 318 -11.48 -22.79 -4.81
CA THR A 318 -11.81 -24.21 -4.87
C THR A 318 -11.50 -24.97 -3.58
N GLN A 319 -10.86 -24.34 -2.60
CA GLN A 319 -10.68 -24.93 -1.28
C GLN A 319 -12.02 -24.90 -0.51
N PRO A 320 -12.40 -26.04 0.12
CA PRO A 320 -13.66 -26.15 0.87
C PRO A 320 -13.68 -25.31 2.14
#